data_8af53665316ba4aede656e304124f345
#
_entry.id   8af53665316ba4aede656e304124f345
#
_cell.length_a   1.000
_cell.length_b   1.000
_cell.length_c   1.000
_cell.angle_alpha   90.00
_cell.angle_beta   90.00
_cell.angle_gamma   90.00
#
_symmetry.space_group_name_H-M   'P 1'
#
loop_
_entity.id
_entity.type
_entity.pdbx_description
1 polymer ?
#
loop_
_entity_poly.entity_id
_entity_poly.type
_entity_poly.pdbx_seq_one_letter_code
_entity_poly.pdbx_strand_id
1 'polypeptide(L)'
;MTDKERAYGMIGLATRAGKAVSGSDSVIGTIRSGNVKLLIITKDISENSLDKILRNITGSDEIPCYSFGRSDELGDALGKPARTVAAITDKSFADGISAILEKLGEEDNI
;
A
#
# COMPACT_ATOMS: atom_id res chain seq x y z
N MET A 1 2.83 -20.40 -6.69
CA MET A 1 2.43 -19.14 -6.05
C MET A 1 2.43 -18.02 -7.09
N THR A 2 1.32 -17.30 -7.20
CA THR A 2 1.21 -16.18 -8.13
C THR A 2 1.93 -14.94 -7.59
N ASP A 3 2.22 -13.98 -8.46
CA ASP A 3 2.79 -12.70 -8.04
C ASP A 3 1.85 -11.94 -7.12
N LYS A 4 0.54 -12.02 -7.36
CA LYS A 4 -0.47 -11.42 -6.49
C LYS A 4 -0.39 -12.01 -5.07
N GLU A 5 -0.32 -13.32 -4.97
CA GLU A 5 -0.18 -14.00 -3.67
C GLU A 5 1.15 -13.63 -2.98
N ARG A 6 2.22 -13.51 -3.74
CA ARG A 6 3.53 -13.11 -3.22
C ARG A 6 3.48 -11.68 -2.66
N ALA A 7 2.82 -10.76 -3.38
CA ALA A 7 2.67 -9.38 -2.91
C ALA A 7 1.91 -9.34 -1.58
N TYR A 8 0.78 -10.02 -1.50
CA TYR A 8 0.02 -10.08 -0.24
C TYR A 8 0.80 -10.78 0.88
N GLY A 9 1.54 -11.82 0.55
CA GLY A 9 2.41 -12.50 1.52
C GLY A 9 3.44 -11.56 2.12
N MET A 10 4.09 -10.74 1.31
CA MET A 10 5.07 -9.76 1.78
C MET A 10 4.42 -8.65 2.60
N ILE A 11 3.23 -8.20 2.21
CA ILE A 11 2.46 -7.21 3.00
C ILE A 11 2.15 -7.79 4.38
N GLY A 12 1.74 -9.06 4.45
CA GLY A 12 1.50 -9.74 5.72
C GLY A 12 2.75 -9.84 6.57
N LEU A 13 3.89 -10.15 5.96
CA LEU A 13 5.18 -10.19 6.68
C LEU A 13 5.56 -8.82 7.23
N ALA A 14 5.40 -7.78 6.44
CA ALA A 14 5.66 -6.41 6.87
C ALA A 14 4.77 -6.03 8.05
N THR A 15 3.50 -6.45 8.01
CA THR A 15 2.55 -6.20 9.11
C THR A 15 3.02 -6.86 10.39
N ARG A 16 3.40 -8.13 10.33
CA ARG A 16 3.88 -8.85 11.50
C ARG A 16 5.19 -8.28 12.05
N ALA A 17 5.99 -7.68 11.19
CA ALA A 17 7.24 -7.01 11.60
C ALA A 17 7.01 -5.61 12.15
N GLY A 18 5.77 -5.12 12.21
CA GLY A 18 5.46 -3.76 12.66
C GLY A 18 5.86 -2.68 11.65
N LYS A 19 5.93 -3.05 10.36
CA LYS A 19 6.39 -2.15 9.29
C LYS A 19 5.28 -1.77 8.31
N ALA A 20 4.03 -2.00 8.67
CA ALA A 20 2.87 -1.62 7.86
C ALA A 20 1.84 -0.90 8.72
N VAL A 21 1.25 0.14 8.15
CA VAL A 21 0.19 0.94 8.76
C VAL A 21 -0.99 0.91 7.78
N SER A 22 -2.21 0.80 8.27
CA SER A 22 -3.39 0.75 7.41
C SER A 22 -4.52 1.65 7.89
N GLY A 23 -5.41 2.00 6.96
CA GLY A 23 -6.52 2.91 7.22
C GLY A 23 -6.13 4.36 6.93
N SER A 24 -7.09 5.14 6.43
CA SER A 24 -6.84 6.49 5.93
C SER A 24 -6.18 7.40 6.96
N ASP A 25 -6.72 7.45 8.18
CA ASP A 25 -6.22 8.39 9.19
C ASP A 25 -4.79 8.04 9.64
N SER A 26 -4.54 6.76 9.88
CA SER A 26 -3.21 6.29 10.30
C SER A 26 -2.18 6.49 9.20
N VAL A 27 -2.56 6.21 7.97
CA VAL A 27 -1.68 6.39 6.80
C VAL A 27 -1.36 7.87 6.61
N ILE A 28 -2.34 8.75 6.71
CA ILE A 28 -2.12 10.20 6.58
C ILE A 28 -1.15 10.69 7.66
N GLY A 29 -1.33 10.25 8.90
CA GLY A 29 -0.40 10.59 9.98
C GLY A 29 1.02 10.14 9.68
N THR A 30 1.19 8.95 9.12
CA THR A 30 2.49 8.41 8.75
C THR A 30 3.11 9.17 7.58
N ILE A 31 2.30 9.59 6.59
CA ILE A 31 2.76 10.45 5.49
C ILE A 31 3.30 11.76 6.05
N ARG A 32 2.57 12.39 6.95
CA ARG A 32 2.97 13.67 7.55
C ARG A 32 4.26 13.57 8.35
N SER A 33 4.52 12.42 8.94
CA SER A 33 5.76 12.20 9.70
C SER A 33 6.95 11.86 8.81
N GLY A 34 6.75 11.70 7.49
CA GLY A 34 7.83 11.41 6.54
C GLY A 34 8.32 9.97 6.56
N ASN A 35 7.55 9.04 7.11
CA ASN A 35 7.99 7.66 7.30
C ASN A 35 7.48 6.66 6.26
N VAL A 36 6.70 7.09 5.28
CA VAL A 36 6.16 6.17 4.27
C VAL A 36 7.19 5.89 3.18
N LYS A 37 7.48 4.62 2.96
CA LYS A 37 8.39 4.16 1.90
C LYS A 37 7.65 3.60 0.68
N LEU A 38 6.39 3.21 0.87
CA LEU A 38 5.54 2.68 -0.20
C LEU A 38 4.08 2.86 0.21
N LEU A 39 3.25 3.30 -0.72
CA LEU A 39 1.81 3.44 -0.50
C LEU A 39 1.07 2.49 -1.43
N ILE A 40 0.15 1.72 -0.87
CA ILE A 40 -0.70 0.79 -1.61
C ILE A 40 -2.15 1.24 -1.46
N ILE A 41 -2.81 1.47 -2.58
CA ILE A 41 -4.19 1.92 -2.64
C ILE A 41 -4.99 0.89 -3.42
N THR A 42 -6.11 0.41 -2.86
CA THR A 42 -6.93 -0.58 -3.56
C THR A 42 -7.73 0.05 -4.70
N LYS A 43 -8.10 -0.78 -5.66
CA LYS A 43 -8.85 -0.32 -6.85
C LYS A 43 -10.28 0.08 -6.52
N ASP A 44 -10.83 -0.39 -5.41
CA ASP A 44 -12.21 -0.07 -4.97
C ASP A 44 -12.27 1.08 -3.96
N ILE A 45 -11.20 1.85 -3.80
CA ILE A 45 -11.20 3.01 -2.90
C ILE A 45 -12.20 4.07 -3.42
N SER A 46 -12.89 4.75 -2.49
CA SER A 46 -13.79 5.84 -2.86
C SER A 46 -13.00 7.08 -3.32
N GLU A 47 -13.63 7.91 -4.17
CA GLU A 47 -13.01 9.15 -4.64
C GLU A 47 -12.64 10.07 -3.48
N ASN A 48 -13.53 10.19 -2.49
CA ASN A 48 -13.28 11.05 -1.33
C ASN A 48 -12.06 10.59 -0.53
N SER A 49 -11.94 9.29 -0.28
CA SER A 49 -10.79 8.74 0.43
C SER A 49 -9.50 8.92 -0.35
N LEU A 50 -9.55 8.68 -1.65
CA LEU A 50 -8.40 8.85 -2.53
C LEU A 50 -7.93 10.31 -2.54
N ASP A 51 -8.85 11.26 -2.72
CA ASP A 51 -8.52 12.69 -2.70
C ASP A 51 -7.88 13.10 -1.39
N LYS A 52 -8.40 12.62 -0.27
CA LYS A 52 -7.87 12.92 1.05
C LYS A 52 -6.43 12.46 1.19
N ILE A 53 -6.12 11.25 0.71
CA ILE A 53 -4.76 10.70 0.78
C ILE A 53 -3.83 11.48 -0.16
N LEU A 54 -4.23 11.71 -1.41
CA LEU A 54 -3.41 12.38 -2.41
C LEU A 54 -3.06 13.82 -2.00
N ARG A 55 -3.98 14.52 -1.33
CA ARG A 55 -3.70 15.87 -0.84
C ARG A 55 -2.55 15.93 0.18
N ASN A 56 -2.31 14.84 0.89
CA ASN A 56 -1.23 14.76 1.87
C ASN A 56 0.10 14.37 1.25
N ILE A 57 0.11 13.87 0.02
CA ILE A 57 1.34 13.46 -0.67
C ILE A 57 1.92 14.62 -1.48
N THR A 58 1.09 15.55 -1.93
CA THR A 58 1.52 16.62 -2.84
C THR A 58 2.56 17.53 -2.20
N GLY A 59 3.64 17.72 -2.90
CA GLY A 59 4.59 18.83 -2.73
C GLY A 59 5.89 18.54 -2.04
N SER A 60 6.09 17.43 -1.34
CA SER A 60 7.33 17.30 -0.57
C SER A 60 8.15 16.07 -0.89
N ASP A 61 7.56 14.91 -1.06
CA ASP A 61 8.34 13.69 -1.21
C ASP A 61 7.76 12.77 -2.28
N GLU A 62 8.65 12.14 -3.03
CA GLU A 62 8.25 11.10 -3.96
C GLU A 62 8.00 9.81 -3.19
N ILE A 63 6.74 9.56 -2.88
CA ILE A 63 6.32 8.30 -2.28
C ILE A 63 5.87 7.38 -3.40
N PRO A 64 6.54 6.22 -3.60
CA PRO A 64 6.03 5.24 -4.56
C PRO A 64 4.61 4.84 -4.19
N CYS A 65 3.69 4.91 -5.14
CA CYS A 65 2.28 4.65 -4.91
C CYS A 65 1.75 3.70 -5.97
N TYR A 66 1.10 2.62 -5.55
CA TYR A 66 0.56 1.61 -6.45
C TYR A 66 -0.90 1.37 -6.17
N SER A 67 -1.69 1.26 -7.24
CA SER A 67 -3.08 0.81 -7.18
C SER A 67 -3.07 -0.71 -7.34
N PHE A 68 -3.56 -1.44 -6.34
CA PHE A 68 -3.44 -2.89 -6.32
C PHE A 68 -4.58 -3.54 -5.53
N GLY A 69 -5.22 -4.52 -6.14
CA GLY A 69 -6.17 -5.40 -5.48
C GLY A 69 -7.44 -4.70 -4.99
N ARG A 70 -8.11 -5.36 -4.06
CA ARG A 70 -9.38 -4.93 -3.49
C ARG A 70 -9.26 -4.80 -1.97
N SER A 71 -10.16 -4.03 -1.38
CA SER A 71 -10.11 -3.75 0.07
C SER A 71 -10.25 -5.00 0.94
N ASP A 72 -11.07 -5.97 0.53
CA ASP A 72 -11.21 -7.23 1.26
C ASP A 72 -9.90 -8.03 1.24
N GLU A 73 -9.24 -8.08 0.10
CA GLU A 73 -7.96 -8.78 -0.05
C GLU A 73 -6.85 -8.11 0.77
N LEU A 74 -6.78 -6.80 0.70
CA LEU A 74 -5.76 -6.05 1.46
C LEU A 74 -5.98 -6.20 2.96
N GLY A 75 -7.24 -6.11 3.41
CA GLY A 75 -7.59 -6.33 4.82
C GLY A 75 -7.12 -7.71 5.29
N ASP A 76 -7.40 -8.75 4.51
CA ASP A 76 -6.97 -10.11 4.85
C ASP A 76 -5.45 -10.20 5.01
N ALA A 77 -4.68 -9.62 4.11
CA ALA A 77 -3.22 -9.62 4.18
C ALA A 77 -2.70 -8.91 5.43
N LEU A 78 -3.39 -7.86 5.85
CA LEU A 78 -3.03 -7.07 7.02
C LEU A 78 -3.56 -7.67 8.34
N GLY A 79 -4.39 -8.70 8.28
CA GLY A 79 -5.08 -9.25 9.46
C GLY A 79 -6.12 -8.30 10.01
N LYS A 80 -6.80 -7.55 9.16
CA LYS A 80 -7.77 -6.52 9.50
C LYS A 80 -9.06 -6.71 8.70
N PRO A 81 -10.18 -6.06 9.09
CA PRO A 81 -11.31 -5.90 8.18
C PRO A 81 -10.87 -5.18 6.91
N ALA A 82 -11.77 -5.03 5.95
CA ALA A 82 -11.45 -4.39 4.67
C ALA A 82 -10.69 -3.08 4.86
N ARG A 83 -9.63 -2.89 4.08
CA ARG A 83 -8.78 -1.69 4.09
C ARG A 83 -8.53 -1.23 2.66
N THR A 84 -8.66 0.06 2.41
CA THR A 84 -8.46 0.62 1.06
C THR A 84 -7.07 1.21 0.87
N VAL A 85 -6.29 1.36 1.94
CA VAL A 85 -4.96 1.94 1.87
C VAL A 85 -4.06 1.35 2.95
N ALA A 86 -2.80 1.13 2.58
CA ALA A 86 -1.76 0.71 3.51
C ALA A 86 -0.46 1.41 3.15
N ALA A 87 0.35 1.70 4.16
CA ALA A 87 1.67 2.29 4.00
C ALA A 87 2.71 1.33 4.57
N ILE A 88 3.79 1.14 3.82
CA ILE A 88 4.95 0.36 4.26
C ILE A 88 6.01 1.35 4.71
N THR A 89 6.53 1.16 5.92
CA THR A 89 7.46 2.10 6.55
C THR A 89 8.90 1.64 6.55
N ASP A 90 9.17 0.46 6.02
CA ASP A 90 10.50 -0.13 5.92
C ASP A 90 10.92 -0.24 4.46
N LYS A 91 12.13 0.23 4.15
CA LYS A 91 12.62 0.28 2.78
C LYS A 91 12.78 -1.10 2.15
N SER A 92 13.28 -2.08 2.91
CA SER A 92 13.49 -3.43 2.37
C SER A 92 12.18 -4.09 1.96
N PHE A 93 11.15 -4.01 2.81
CA PHE A 93 9.82 -4.50 2.44
C PHE A 93 9.23 -3.70 1.28
N ALA A 94 9.38 -2.38 1.31
CA ALA A 94 8.87 -1.52 0.25
C ALA A 94 9.48 -1.88 -1.10
N ASP A 95 10.78 -2.06 -1.16
CA ASP A 95 11.47 -2.42 -2.41
C ASP A 95 11.03 -3.78 -2.93
N GLY A 96 10.91 -4.77 -2.06
CA GLY A 96 10.45 -6.11 -2.45
C GLY A 96 9.02 -6.13 -2.96
N ILE A 97 8.12 -5.44 -2.27
CA ILE A 97 6.72 -5.33 -2.69
C ILE A 97 6.60 -4.56 -4.00
N SER A 98 7.31 -3.42 -4.12
CA SER A 98 7.30 -2.60 -5.34
C SER A 98 7.71 -3.39 -6.57
N ALA A 99 8.74 -4.21 -6.46
CA ALA A 99 9.22 -5.02 -7.57
C ALA A 99 8.12 -5.97 -8.09
N ILE A 100 7.35 -6.56 -7.18
CA ILE A 100 6.25 -7.44 -7.55
C ILE A 100 5.09 -6.63 -8.17
N LEU A 101 4.74 -5.50 -7.58
CA LEU A 101 3.65 -4.67 -8.06
C LEU A 101 3.95 -4.05 -9.44
N GLU A 102 5.19 -3.68 -9.70
CA GLU A 102 5.60 -3.21 -11.03
C GLU A 102 5.44 -4.29 -12.08
N LYS A 103 5.83 -5.51 -11.76
CA LYS A 103 5.68 -6.65 -12.65
C LYS A 103 4.20 -6.91 -12.96
N LEU A 104 3.32 -6.84 -11.95
CA LEU A 104 1.88 -6.99 -12.16
C LEU A 104 1.31 -5.86 -13.02
N GLY A 105 1.76 -4.63 -12.83
CA GLY A 105 1.35 -3.49 -13.63
C GLY A 105 1.73 -3.64 -15.10
N GLU A 106 2.91 -4.16 -15.39
CA GLU A 106 3.34 -4.44 -16.75
C GLU A 106 2.45 -5.49 -17.42
N GLU A 107 2.07 -6.53 -16.67
CA GLU A 107 1.16 -7.56 -17.17
C GLU A 107 -0.22 -6.99 -17.45
N ASP A 108 -0.71 -6.09 -16.61
CA ASP A 108 -2.03 -5.47 -16.75
C ASP A 108 -2.10 -4.47 -17.92
N ASN A 109 -0.98 -3.98 -18.39
CA ASN A 109 -0.92 -2.97 -19.46
C ASN A 109 -0.86 -3.56 -20.87
N ILE A 110 -0.92 -4.85 -20.98
CA ILE A 110 -0.87 -5.54 -22.27
C ILE A 110 -2.24 -5.56 -22.96
#